data_f41049069172aac1cc3ad003ea4be0dd
#
_entry.id   f41049069172aac1cc3ad003ea4be0dd
#
_cell.length_a   1.000
_cell.length_b   1.000
_cell.length_c   1.000
_cell.angle_alpha   90.00
_cell.angle_beta   90.00
_cell.angle_gamma   90.00
#
_symmetry.space_group_name_H-M   'P 1'
#
loop_
_entity.id
_entity.type
_entity.pdbx_description
1 polymer ?
#
loop_
_entity_poly.entity_id
_entity_poly.type
_entity_poly.pdbx_seq_one_letter_code
_entity_poly.pdbx_strand_id
1 'polypeptide(L)'
;MSLGRVASTLVDVYLGHQTGQRVLQGQMSRGIAERIHAALWYSDLRDFTSISEQIPPEEIIPLLNDYADAVISSIQSEGGEVLKLIGDGVLAIFTGKSIRDACNNALKAEENARKRAQELSQARSAEGKPTTSIYLGLHVGDVFYGNVGSDDRLDFTVIGPAVNEVCRIATMCRSAGQLTLTSTDFSGALAQRERSRLVSVGRYALRGVERPQELFTIDRFDPDPGSRKH
;
A
#
# COMPACT_ATOMS: atom_id res chain seq x y z
N MET A 1 14.60 20.57 24.88
CA MET A 1 14.91 19.71 23.71
C MET A 1 15.87 20.48 22.81
N SER A 2 16.93 19.86 22.29
CA SER A 2 17.82 20.55 21.35
C SER A 2 17.13 20.74 20.00
N LEU A 3 17.42 21.84 19.29
CA LEU A 3 16.88 22.15 17.96
C LEU A 3 17.05 20.97 16.97
N GLY A 4 18.18 20.27 17.05
CA GLY A 4 18.46 19.10 16.22
C GLY A 4 17.52 17.92 16.45
N ARG A 5 17.06 17.67 17.68
CA ARG A 5 16.08 16.60 17.95
C ARG A 5 14.69 16.96 17.41
N VAL A 6 14.30 18.23 17.53
CA VAL A 6 13.00 18.69 16.97
C VAL A 6 13.01 18.57 15.46
N ALA A 7 14.09 18.99 14.80
CA ALA A 7 14.24 18.87 13.35
C ALA A 7 14.22 17.41 12.89
N SER A 8 14.95 16.50 13.55
CA SER A 8 14.94 15.08 13.25
C SER A 8 13.54 14.46 13.40
N THR A 9 12.84 14.76 14.50
CA THR A 9 11.48 14.26 14.73
C THR A 9 10.50 14.77 13.66
N LEU A 10 10.56 16.04 13.29
CA LEU A 10 9.72 16.59 12.22
C LEU A 10 10.00 15.91 10.88
N VAL A 11 11.27 15.75 10.52
CA VAL A 11 11.67 15.07 9.28
C VAL A 11 11.18 13.63 9.27
N ASP A 12 11.34 12.89 10.35
CA ASP A 12 10.89 11.49 10.45
C ASP A 12 9.36 11.37 10.37
N VAL A 13 8.61 12.29 11.00
CA VAL A 13 7.14 12.25 11.00
C VAL A 13 6.55 12.62 9.64
N TYR A 14 7.11 13.64 8.97
CA TYR A 14 6.54 14.13 7.70
C TYR A 14 7.07 13.43 6.46
N LEU A 15 8.29 12.92 6.49
CA LEU A 15 8.94 12.27 5.35
C LEU A 15 9.09 10.75 5.52
N GLY A 16 8.81 10.22 6.71
CA GLY A 16 9.12 8.84 7.07
C GLY A 16 10.60 8.65 7.43
N HIS A 17 10.89 7.61 8.20
CA HIS A 17 12.22 7.42 8.80
C HIS A 17 13.35 7.28 7.77
N GLN A 18 13.18 6.48 6.72
CA GLN A 18 14.24 6.25 5.73
C GLN A 18 14.50 7.50 4.87
N THR A 19 13.44 8.13 4.36
CA THR A 19 13.55 9.40 3.63
C THR A 19 14.11 10.50 4.52
N GLY A 20 13.65 10.59 5.76
CA GLY A 20 14.14 11.54 6.75
C GLY A 20 15.63 11.43 7.00
N GLN A 21 16.14 10.22 7.16
CA GLN A 21 17.57 9.95 7.32
C GLN A 21 18.41 10.43 6.12
N ARG A 22 17.94 10.19 4.89
CA ARG A 22 18.62 10.63 3.66
C ARG A 22 18.67 12.16 3.56
N VAL A 23 17.58 12.84 3.92
CA VAL A 23 17.51 14.31 3.98
C VAL A 23 18.51 14.86 5.01
N LEU A 24 18.57 14.27 6.20
CA LEU A 24 19.50 14.67 7.25
C LEU A 24 20.97 14.40 6.89
N GLN A 25 21.23 13.43 5.99
CA GLN A 25 22.55 13.15 5.43
C GLN A 25 22.93 14.06 4.26
N GLY A 26 22.09 15.05 3.94
CA GLY A 26 22.36 16.01 2.86
C GLY A 26 22.04 15.53 1.45
N GLN A 27 21.32 14.41 1.30
CA GLN A 27 20.88 13.90 -0.01
C GLN A 27 19.63 14.67 -0.49
N MET A 28 19.77 16.00 -0.63
CA MET A 28 18.68 16.89 -1.02
C MET A 28 18.78 17.42 -2.45
N SER A 29 19.70 16.90 -3.27
CA SER A 29 19.90 17.39 -4.63
C SER A 29 18.81 16.87 -5.58
N ARG A 30 18.29 17.76 -6.46
CA ARG A 30 17.41 17.38 -7.57
C ARG A 30 18.07 16.36 -8.50
N GLY A 31 17.27 15.44 -9.04
CA GLY A 31 17.69 14.54 -10.10
C GLY A 31 18.55 13.36 -9.68
N ILE A 32 18.80 13.17 -8.38
CA ILE A 32 19.41 11.94 -7.89
C ILE A 32 18.31 10.89 -7.80
N ALA A 33 18.31 9.99 -8.76
CA ALA A 33 17.38 8.85 -8.77
C ALA A 33 18.16 7.55 -8.92
N GLU A 34 17.81 6.57 -8.11
CA GLU A 34 18.34 5.22 -8.17
C GLU A 34 17.28 4.29 -8.79
N ARG A 35 17.69 3.48 -9.77
CA ARG A 35 16.80 2.42 -10.28
C ARG A 35 16.83 1.26 -9.31
N ILE A 36 15.69 0.92 -8.76
CA ILE A 36 15.51 -0.22 -7.86
C ILE A 36 14.44 -1.15 -8.38
N HIS A 37 14.59 -2.45 -8.08
CA HIS A 37 13.60 -3.47 -8.32
C HIS A 37 12.93 -3.81 -7.00
N ALA A 38 11.62 -3.54 -6.86
CA ALA A 38 10.93 -3.59 -5.59
C ALA A 38 9.56 -4.26 -5.69
N ALA A 39 9.05 -4.73 -4.56
CA ALA A 39 7.64 -5.00 -4.41
C ALA A 39 6.92 -3.70 -4.05
N LEU A 40 5.89 -3.37 -4.82
CA LEU A 40 5.09 -2.18 -4.67
C LEU A 40 3.77 -2.50 -4.00
N TRP A 41 3.36 -1.59 -3.14
CA TRP A 41 2.10 -1.59 -2.41
C TRP A 41 1.33 -0.33 -2.72
N TYR A 42 0.09 -0.45 -3.14
CA TYR A 42 -0.86 0.65 -3.13
C TYR A 42 -2.18 0.18 -2.54
N SER A 43 -2.65 0.88 -1.53
CA SER A 43 -3.95 0.62 -0.91
C SER A 43 -4.76 1.90 -0.83
N ASP A 44 -6.09 1.76 -0.87
CA ASP A 44 -7.06 2.80 -0.63
C ASP A 44 -8.25 2.27 0.21
N LEU A 45 -9.10 3.15 0.67
CA LEU A 45 -10.27 2.76 1.45
C LEU A 45 -11.43 2.41 0.53
N ARG A 46 -12.06 1.28 0.82
CA ARG A 46 -13.23 0.85 0.08
C ARG A 46 -14.35 1.86 0.22
N ASP A 47 -14.89 2.30 -0.93
CA ASP A 47 -16.03 3.19 -1.03
C ASP A 47 -15.88 4.54 -0.29
N PHE A 48 -14.63 4.99 -0.05
CA PHE A 48 -14.34 6.19 0.73
C PHE A 48 -15.05 7.44 0.19
N THR A 49 -15.08 7.64 -1.13
CA THR A 49 -15.80 8.78 -1.74
C THR A 49 -17.26 8.81 -1.28
N SER A 50 -17.97 7.69 -1.37
CA SER A 50 -19.36 7.61 -0.93
C SER A 50 -19.51 7.77 0.59
N ILE A 51 -18.58 7.22 1.37
CA ILE A 51 -18.58 7.35 2.83
C ILE A 51 -18.39 8.81 3.22
N SER A 52 -17.40 9.49 2.62
CA SER A 52 -17.08 10.89 2.95
C SER A 52 -18.19 11.89 2.62
N GLU A 53 -19.09 11.53 1.69
CA GLU A 53 -20.29 12.32 1.39
C GLU A 53 -21.43 12.11 2.38
N GLN A 54 -21.42 11.01 3.13
CA GLN A 54 -22.51 10.58 4.01
C GLN A 54 -22.24 10.82 5.50
N ILE A 55 -20.97 10.96 5.89
CA ILE A 55 -20.59 11.15 7.30
C ILE A 55 -20.31 12.62 7.59
N PRO A 56 -20.45 13.05 8.86
CA PRO A 56 -20.06 14.41 9.27
C PRO A 56 -18.56 14.67 8.96
N PRO A 57 -18.19 15.89 8.53
CA PRO A 57 -16.80 16.24 8.23
C PRO A 57 -15.82 15.95 9.38
N GLU A 58 -16.30 16.06 10.63
CA GLU A 58 -15.52 15.80 11.84
C GLU A 58 -15.12 14.33 11.99
N GLU A 59 -15.84 13.41 11.34
CA GLU A 59 -15.56 11.97 11.36
C GLU A 59 -14.61 11.53 10.23
N ILE A 60 -14.39 12.35 9.21
CA ILE A 60 -13.57 12.01 8.05
C ILE A 60 -12.10 11.81 8.45
N ILE A 61 -11.52 12.79 9.14
CA ILE A 61 -10.11 12.72 9.55
C ILE A 61 -9.85 11.60 10.58
N PRO A 62 -10.67 11.41 11.62
CA PRO A 62 -10.53 10.26 12.51
C PRO A 62 -10.60 8.91 11.77
N LEU A 63 -11.55 8.75 10.83
CA LEU A 63 -11.66 7.54 10.01
C LEU A 63 -10.37 7.29 9.21
N LEU A 64 -9.88 8.31 8.50
CA LEU A 64 -8.64 8.22 7.72
C LEU A 64 -7.44 7.86 8.60
N ASN A 65 -7.29 8.53 9.74
CA ASN A 65 -6.16 8.29 10.64
C ASN A 65 -6.15 6.87 11.19
N ASP A 66 -7.31 6.36 11.62
CA ASP A 66 -7.44 5.03 12.19
C ASP A 66 -7.04 3.94 11.17
N TYR A 67 -7.52 4.05 9.93
CA TYR A 67 -7.17 3.09 8.87
C TYR A 67 -5.75 3.29 8.34
N ALA A 68 -5.27 4.54 8.25
CA ALA A 68 -3.89 4.82 7.87
C ALA A 68 -2.91 4.22 8.89
N ASP A 69 -3.18 4.34 10.20
CA ASP A 69 -2.36 3.75 11.25
C ASP A 69 -2.31 2.21 11.12
N ALA A 70 -3.46 1.57 10.89
CA ALA A 70 -3.53 0.13 10.68
C ALA A 70 -2.68 -0.34 9.49
N VAL A 71 -2.69 0.41 8.38
CA VAL A 71 -1.91 0.10 7.17
C VAL A 71 -0.42 0.41 7.37
N ILE A 72 -0.10 1.63 7.79
CA ILE A 72 1.27 2.12 7.91
C ILE A 72 2.06 1.27 8.91
N SER A 73 1.48 1.02 10.09
CA SER A 73 2.14 0.19 11.10
C SER A 73 2.38 -1.24 10.63
N SER A 74 1.49 -1.80 9.81
CA SER A 74 1.66 -3.12 9.22
C SER A 74 2.76 -3.16 8.16
N ILE A 75 2.88 -2.13 7.32
CA ILE A 75 3.95 -1.99 6.35
C ILE A 75 5.30 -1.88 7.06
N GLN A 76 5.40 -0.99 8.04
CA GLN A 76 6.64 -0.72 8.76
C GLN A 76 7.12 -1.92 9.60
N SER A 77 6.21 -2.67 10.22
CA SER A 77 6.56 -3.87 11.01
C SER A 77 7.20 -4.97 10.17
N GLU A 78 6.91 -5.02 8.88
CA GLU A 78 7.49 -5.97 7.92
C GLU A 78 8.63 -5.36 7.08
N GLY A 79 9.16 -4.21 7.50
CA GLY A 79 10.31 -3.55 6.86
C GLY A 79 9.99 -2.84 5.55
N GLY A 80 8.72 -2.58 5.28
CA GLY A 80 8.30 -1.73 4.16
C GLY A 80 8.50 -0.24 4.45
N GLU A 81 8.67 0.52 3.40
CA GLU A 81 8.79 1.98 3.42
C GLU A 81 7.54 2.62 2.85
N VAL A 82 6.84 3.40 3.69
CA VAL A 82 5.73 4.24 3.23
C VAL A 82 6.30 5.50 2.59
N LEU A 83 5.97 5.69 1.32
CA LEU A 83 6.49 6.81 0.52
C LEU A 83 5.54 8.00 0.52
N LYS A 84 4.23 7.72 0.43
CA LYS A 84 3.26 8.78 0.24
C LYS A 84 1.87 8.39 0.68
N LEU A 85 1.16 9.38 1.27
CA LEU A 85 -0.29 9.35 1.42
C LEU A 85 -0.90 10.13 0.24
N ILE A 86 -1.85 9.51 -0.46
CA ILE A 86 -2.52 10.08 -1.64
C ILE A 86 -4.02 10.02 -1.40
N GLY A 87 -4.58 11.10 -0.85
CA GLY A 87 -5.97 11.09 -0.39
C GLY A 87 -6.16 10.08 0.74
N ASP A 88 -6.99 9.07 0.51
CA ASP A 88 -7.21 7.91 1.39
C ASP A 88 -6.27 6.73 1.08
N GLY A 89 -5.36 6.91 0.12
CA GLY A 89 -4.44 5.87 -0.33
C GLY A 89 -3.06 5.94 0.30
N VAL A 90 -2.41 4.77 0.40
CA VAL A 90 -1.03 4.60 0.89
C VAL A 90 -0.19 3.94 -0.19
N LEU A 91 0.84 4.64 -0.66
CA LEU A 91 1.88 4.10 -1.55
C LEU A 91 3.10 3.72 -0.72
N ALA A 92 3.55 2.48 -0.88
CA ALA A 92 4.74 1.97 -0.19
C ALA A 92 5.55 1.02 -1.08
N ILE A 93 6.79 0.77 -0.68
CA ILE A 93 7.66 -0.22 -1.30
C ILE A 93 8.24 -1.16 -0.25
N PHE A 94 8.56 -2.36 -0.71
CA PHE A 94 9.36 -3.32 0.04
C PHE A 94 10.60 -3.64 -0.77
N THR A 95 11.74 -3.53 -0.11
CA THR A 95 13.04 -3.96 -0.60
C THR A 95 13.59 -5.00 0.37
N GLY A 96 14.60 -5.75 -0.04
CA GLY A 96 15.17 -6.78 0.82
C GLY A 96 16.45 -7.36 0.22
N LYS A 97 16.93 -8.45 0.80
CA LYS A 97 18.10 -9.18 0.25
C LYS A 97 17.79 -9.79 -1.11
N SER A 98 16.52 -10.06 -1.38
CA SER A 98 16.01 -10.54 -2.65
C SER A 98 14.59 -10.02 -2.90
N ILE A 99 14.15 -10.02 -4.16
CA ILE A 99 12.77 -9.67 -4.50
C ILE A 99 11.76 -10.62 -3.85
N ARG A 100 12.15 -11.89 -3.66
CA ARG A 100 11.34 -12.87 -2.94
C ARG A 100 11.10 -12.46 -1.49
N ASP A 101 12.13 -11.99 -0.79
CA ASP A 101 12.00 -11.52 0.59
C ASP A 101 11.10 -10.30 0.65
N ALA A 102 11.27 -9.35 -0.28
CA ALA A 102 10.42 -8.17 -0.40
C ALA A 102 8.95 -8.54 -0.61
N CYS A 103 8.65 -9.47 -1.53
CA CYS A 103 7.28 -9.93 -1.77
C CYS A 103 6.68 -10.68 -0.58
N ASN A 104 7.45 -11.53 0.09
CA ASN A 104 7.00 -12.25 1.28
C ASN A 104 6.69 -11.27 2.42
N ASN A 105 7.50 -10.24 2.62
CA ASN A 105 7.26 -9.21 3.62
C ASN A 105 6.03 -8.37 3.28
N ALA A 106 5.84 -7.99 2.02
CA ALA A 106 4.64 -7.31 1.57
C ALA A 106 3.37 -8.14 1.80
N LEU A 107 3.44 -9.45 1.59
CA LEU A 107 2.31 -10.36 1.84
C LEU A 107 1.99 -10.48 3.34
N LYS A 108 3.00 -10.55 4.21
CA LYS A 108 2.81 -10.53 5.66
C LYS A 108 2.23 -9.20 6.15
N ALA A 109 2.70 -8.08 5.58
CA ALA A 109 2.14 -6.76 5.87
C ALA A 109 0.65 -6.68 5.47
N GLU A 110 0.26 -7.32 4.36
CA GLU A 110 -1.13 -7.44 3.95
C GLU A 110 -1.97 -8.18 4.98
N GLU A 111 -1.50 -9.33 5.46
CA GLU A 111 -2.19 -10.11 6.48
C GLU A 111 -2.37 -9.31 7.77
N ASN A 112 -1.32 -8.62 8.23
CA ASN A 112 -1.36 -7.77 9.40
C ASN A 112 -2.31 -6.58 9.23
N ALA A 113 -2.25 -5.89 8.09
CA ALA A 113 -3.12 -4.76 7.78
C ALA A 113 -4.59 -5.19 7.73
N ARG A 114 -4.87 -6.35 7.15
CA ARG A 114 -6.20 -6.92 7.05
C ARG A 114 -6.80 -7.25 8.41
N LYS A 115 -6.00 -7.89 9.26
CA LYS A 115 -6.39 -8.22 10.64
C LYS A 115 -6.69 -6.94 11.44
N ARG A 116 -5.78 -5.97 11.41
CA ARG A 116 -5.95 -4.68 12.12
C ARG A 116 -7.17 -3.90 11.61
N ALA A 117 -7.39 -3.86 10.30
CA ALA A 117 -8.55 -3.20 9.72
C ALA A 117 -9.87 -3.87 10.13
N GLN A 118 -9.89 -5.20 10.27
CA GLN A 118 -11.05 -5.94 10.75
C GLN A 118 -11.33 -5.66 12.22
N GLU A 119 -10.31 -5.71 13.08
CA GLU A 119 -10.41 -5.37 14.50
C GLU A 119 -10.91 -3.92 14.69
N LEU A 120 -10.34 -2.99 13.92
CA LEU A 120 -10.75 -1.59 13.90
C LEU A 120 -12.22 -1.42 13.48
N SER A 121 -12.64 -2.11 12.40
CA SER A 121 -14.04 -2.07 11.96
C SER A 121 -15.00 -2.56 13.03
N GLN A 122 -14.64 -3.62 13.76
CA GLN A 122 -15.46 -4.14 14.87
C GLN A 122 -15.55 -3.12 16.01
N ALA A 123 -14.44 -2.53 16.41
CA ALA A 123 -14.39 -1.51 17.47
C ALA A 123 -15.22 -0.27 17.10
N ARG A 124 -15.02 0.26 15.89
CA ARG A 124 -15.77 1.42 15.40
C ARG A 124 -17.26 1.15 15.27
N SER A 125 -17.64 -0.04 14.79
CA SER A 125 -19.04 -0.47 14.69
C SER A 125 -19.73 -0.56 16.06
N ALA A 126 -19.01 -1.05 17.08
CA ALA A 126 -19.52 -1.10 18.46
C ALA A 126 -19.79 0.29 19.04
N GLU A 127 -19.08 1.31 18.56
CA GLU A 127 -19.25 2.72 18.93
C GLU A 127 -20.22 3.48 18.02
N GLY A 128 -20.86 2.80 17.05
CA GLY A 128 -21.75 3.43 16.07
C GLY A 128 -21.04 4.36 15.08
N LYS A 129 -19.71 4.24 14.95
CA LYS A 129 -18.88 5.04 14.04
C LYS A 129 -18.83 4.43 12.64
N PRO A 130 -18.56 5.25 11.60
CA PRO A 130 -18.40 4.76 10.24
C PRO A 130 -17.25 3.75 10.12
N THR A 131 -17.48 2.72 9.30
CA THR A 131 -16.50 1.66 9.04
C THR A 131 -16.26 1.48 7.55
N THR A 132 -15.10 0.96 7.19
CA THR A 132 -14.75 0.59 5.83
C THR A 132 -13.79 -0.60 5.83
N SER A 133 -13.30 -0.96 4.70
CA SER A 133 -12.22 -1.93 4.51
C SER A 133 -11.17 -1.36 3.56
N ILE A 134 -10.14 -2.15 3.24
CA ILE A 134 -9.01 -1.71 2.43
C ILE A 134 -9.03 -2.47 1.11
N TYR A 135 -8.95 -1.77 -0.02
CA TYR A 135 -8.53 -2.34 -1.29
C TYR A 135 -7.01 -2.26 -1.41
N LEU A 136 -6.39 -3.30 -1.91
CA LEU A 136 -4.93 -3.39 -1.99
C LEU A 136 -4.47 -4.03 -3.30
N GLY A 137 -3.54 -3.36 -3.96
CA GLY A 137 -2.76 -3.88 -5.07
C GLY A 137 -1.31 -4.18 -4.64
N LEU A 138 -0.79 -5.32 -5.08
CA LEU A 138 0.62 -5.71 -4.94
C LEU A 138 1.22 -6.03 -6.31
N HIS A 139 2.38 -5.45 -6.59
CA HIS A 139 3.08 -5.62 -7.86
C HIS A 139 4.60 -5.67 -7.66
N VAL A 140 5.32 -6.20 -8.63
CA VAL A 140 6.79 -6.16 -8.66
C VAL A 140 7.22 -5.47 -9.94
N GLY A 141 8.13 -4.52 -9.80
CA GLY A 141 8.67 -3.86 -10.98
C GLY A 141 9.84 -2.94 -10.67
N ASP A 142 10.41 -2.41 -11.74
CA ASP A 142 11.47 -1.41 -11.66
C ASP A 142 10.89 -0.02 -11.48
N VAL A 143 11.45 0.73 -10.56
CA VAL A 143 11.11 2.12 -10.30
C VAL A 143 12.36 2.97 -10.17
N PHE A 144 12.24 4.26 -10.43
CA PHE A 144 13.23 5.26 -10.10
C PHE A 144 12.87 5.86 -8.75
N TYR A 145 13.76 5.68 -7.78
CA TYR A 145 13.61 6.12 -6.40
C TYR A 145 14.51 7.33 -6.15
N GLY A 146 13.94 8.47 -5.82
CA GLY A 146 14.71 9.69 -5.65
C GLY A 146 13.91 10.96 -5.48
N ASN A 147 14.61 12.09 -5.58
CA ASN A 147 14.05 13.43 -5.42
C ASN A 147 13.43 13.96 -6.71
N VAL A 148 12.16 14.30 -6.63
CA VAL A 148 11.38 14.88 -7.73
C VAL A 148 10.79 16.21 -7.30
N GLY A 149 10.87 17.24 -8.12
CA GLY A 149 10.24 18.53 -7.84
C GLY A 149 11.01 19.74 -8.38
N SER A 150 10.75 20.88 -7.77
CA SER A 150 11.45 22.15 -8.03
C SER A 150 12.55 22.41 -7.01
N ASP A 151 13.28 23.53 -7.20
CA ASP A 151 14.32 23.93 -6.24
C ASP A 151 13.73 24.31 -4.86
N ASP A 152 12.47 24.77 -4.84
CA ASP A 152 11.76 25.19 -3.63
C ASP A 152 10.92 24.07 -3.00
N ARG A 153 10.68 22.97 -3.73
CA ARG A 153 9.84 21.86 -3.25
C ARG A 153 10.27 20.53 -3.86
N LEU A 154 10.84 19.70 -3.03
CA LEU A 154 11.23 18.33 -3.38
C LEU A 154 10.32 17.33 -2.70
N ASP A 155 10.03 16.26 -3.41
CA ASP A 155 9.30 15.09 -2.93
C ASP A 155 10.19 13.84 -3.18
N PHE A 156 10.48 13.12 -2.12
CA PHE A 156 11.26 11.89 -2.22
C PHE A 156 10.28 10.73 -2.44
N THR A 157 10.32 10.14 -3.62
CA THR A 157 9.30 9.17 -4.04
C THR A 157 9.81 8.19 -5.09
N VAL A 158 8.96 7.27 -5.50
CA VAL A 158 9.21 6.38 -6.64
C VAL A 158 8.41 6.81 -7.86
N ILE A 159 9.01 6.68 -9.03
CA ILE A 159 8.39 6.95 -10.32
C ILE A 159 8.65 5.77 -11.25
N GLY A 160 7.68 5.46 -12.07
CA GLY A 160 7.84 4.46 -13.13
C GLY A 160 6.52 3.80 -13.52
N PRO A 161 6.51 3.03 -14.62
CA PRO A 161 5.32 2.29 -15.06
C PRO A 161 4.75 1.38 -13.98
N ALA A 162 5.61 0.73 -13.18
CA ALA A 162 5.21 -0.18 -12.11
C ALA A 162 4.38 0.51 -11.01
N VAL A 163 4.64 1.80 -10.71
CA VAL A 163 3.82 2.57 -9.76
C VAL A 163 2.39 2.75 -10.30
N ASN A 164 2.27 3.11 -11.58
CA ASN A 164 0.95 3.24 -12.21
C ASN A 164 0.22 1.90 -12.26
N GLU A 165 0.96 0.82 -12.45
CA GLU A 165 0.41 -0.53 -12.54
C GLU A 165 -0.14 -1.00 -11.19
N VAL A 166 0.58 -0.83 -10.10
CA VAL A 166 0.08 -1.21 -8.76
C VAL A 166 -1.18 -0.43 -8.38
N CYS A 167 -1.24 0.88 -8.70
CA CYS A 167 -2.45 1.68 -8.47
C CYS A 167 -3.65 1.15 -9.27
N ARG A 168 -3.44 0.74 -10.53
CA ARG A 168 -4.50 0.17 -11.38
C ARG A 168 -4.96 -1.19 -10.87
N ILE A 169 -4.04 -2.03 -10.40
CA ILE A 169 -4.36 -3.32 -9.78
C ILE A 169 -5.26 -3.11 -8.56
N ALA A 170 -4.93 -2.17 -7.68
CA ALA A 170 -5.77 -1.84 -6.52
C ALA A 170 -7.18 -1.37 -6.95
N THR A 171 -7.26 -0.52 -7.96
CA THR A 171 -8.55 -0.04 -8.51
C THR A 171 -9.42 -1.19 -9.05
N MET A 172 -8.81 -2.28 -9.55
CA MET A 172 -9.54 -3.45 -10.03
C MET A 172 -10.17 -4.29 -8.92
N CYS A 173 -9.77 -4.11 -7.66
CA CYS A 173 -10.31 -4.86 -6.52
C CYS A 173 -11.85 -4.83 -6.47
N ARG A 174 -12.43 -3.64 -6.68
CA ARG A 174 -13.89 -3.48 -6.72
C ARG A 174 -14.54 -4.32 -7.83
N SER A 175 -14.03 -4.23 -9.05
CA SER A 175 -14.58 -4.93 -10.22
C SER A 175 -14.39 -6.44 -10.14
N ALA A 176 -13.29 -6.88 -9.53
CA ALA A 176 -13.00 -8.29 -9.32
C ALA A 176 -13.70 -8.88 -8.08
N GLY A 177 -14.40 -8.06 -7.28
CA GLY A 177 -15.03 -8.51 -6.03
C GLY A 177 -14.02 -8.97 -4.98
N GLN A 178 -12.78 -8.45 -5.02
CA GLN A 178 -11.69 -8.85 -4.14
C GLN A 178 -11.19 -7.67 -3.31
N LEU A 179 -10.65 -7.95 -2.13
CA LEU A 179 -10.04 -6.93 -1.28
C LEU A 179 -8.54 -6.77 -1.56
N THR A 180 -7.89 -7.79 -2.10
CA THR A 180 -6.46 -7.77 -2.44
C THR A 180 -6.27 -8.40 -3.81
N LEU A 181 -5.51 -7.73 -4.67
CA LEU A 181 -5.09 -8.25 -5.96
C LEU A 181 -3.57 -8.16 -6.09
N THR A 182 -2.99 -9.18 -6.71
CA THR A 182 -1.56 -9.22 -7.01
C THR A 182 -1.33 -9.46 -8.50
N SER A 183 -0.25 -8.90 -9.04
CA SER A 183 0.17 -9.20 -10.42
C SER A 183 0.79 -10.58 -10.56
N THR A 184 0.92 -11.04 -11.80
CA THR A 184 1.68 -12.25 -12.14
C THR A 184 3.13 -12.18 -11.68
N ASP A 185 3.78 -11.01 -11.84
CA ASP A 185 5.18 -10.80 -11.44
C ASP A 185 5.36 -10.92 -9.93
N PHE A 186 4.44 -10.33 -9.16
CA PHE A 186 4.43 -10.47 -7.70
C PHE A 186 4.22 -11.93 -7.29
N SER A 187 3.21 -12.60 -7.84
CA SER A 187 2.90 -14.00 -7.57
C SER A 187 4.06 -14.93 -7.93
N GLY A 188 4.75 -14.66 -9.04
CA GLY A 188 5.91 -15.41 -9.50
C GLY A 188 7.15 -15.25 -8.62
N ALA A 189 7.29 -14.11 -7.96
CA ALA A 189 8.42 -13.81 -7.07
C ALA A 189 8.29 -14.44 -5.68
N LEU A 190 7.08 -14.80 -5.25
CA LEU A 190 6.82 -15.41 -3.95
C LEU A 190 7.50 -16.78 -3.78
N ALA A 191 7.77 -17.14 -2.52
CA ALA A 191 8.14 -18.51 -2.19
C ALA A 191 6.99 -19.48 -2.53
N GLN A 192 7.33 -20.73 -2.88
CA GLN A 192 6.35 -21.75 -3.31
C GLN A 192 5.18 -21.90 -2.34
N ARG A 193 5.44 -21.91 -1.05
CA ARG A 193 4.42 -22.00 0.00
C ARG A 193 3.42 -20.83 -0.06
N GLU A 194 3.92 -19.60 -0.19
CA GLU A 194 3.08 -18.41 -0.23
C GLU A 194 2.32 -18.32 -1.57
N ARG A 195 3.00 -18.68 -2.66
CA ARG A 195 2.39 -18.72 -4.00
C ARG A 195 1.21 -19.70 -4.07
N SER A 196 1.27 -20.86 -3.38
CA SER A 196 0.17 -21.84 -3.37
C SER A 196 -1.10 -21.35 -2.68
N ARG A 197 -1.04 -20.22 -1.96
CA ARG A 197 -2.20 -19.55 -1.36
C ARG A 197 -2.88 -18.55 -2.29
N LEU A 198 -2.31 -18.33 -3.47
CA LEU A 198 -2.88 -17.41 -4.45
C LEU A 198 -3.72 -18.17 -5.46
N VAL A 199 -4.90 -17.62 -5.77
CA VAL A 199 -5.79 -18.15 -6.80
C VAL A 199 -5.99 -17.09 -7.89
N SER A 200 -6.01 -17.51 -9.14
CA SER A 200 -6.28 -16.63 -10.27
C SER A 200 -7.74 -16.15 -10.22
N VAL A 201 -7.92 -14.85 -10.40
CA VAL A 201 -9.25 -14.23 -10.56
C VAL A 201 -9.55 -13.91 -12.02
N GLY A 202 -8.67 -14.29 -12.93
CA GLY A 202 -8.82 -14.09 -14.36
C GLY A 202 -7.89 -13.01 -14.93
N ARG A 203 -8.11 -12.69 -16.22
CA ARG A 203 -7.31 -11.72 -16.96
C ARG A 203 -8.07 -10.41 -17.12
N TYR A 204 -7.43 -9.32 -16.79
CA TYR A 204 -7.99 -7.98 -16.83
C TYR A 204 -7.18 -7.04 -17.71
N ALA A 205 -7.88 -6.24 -18.52
CA ALA A 205 -7.28 -5.13 -19.25
C ALA A 205 -7.06 -3.96 -18.29
N LEU A 206 -5.80 -3.70 -17.95
CA LEU A 206 -5.43 -2.54 -17.16
C LEU A 206 -5.25 -1.32 -18.09
N ARG A 207 -5.85 -0.19 -17.77
CA ARG A 207 -5.77 1.03 -18.59
C ARG A 207 -4.32 1.41 -18.87
N GLY A 208 -3.92 1.50 -20.17
CA GLY A 208 -2.57 1.85 -20.60
C GLY A 208 -1.53 0.74 -20.38
N VAL A 209 -1.95 -0.49 -20.17
CA VAL A 209 -1.12 -1.70 -20.26
C VAL A 209 -1.55 -2.42 -21.54
N GLU A 210 -0.60 -2.67 -22.45
CA GLU A 210 -0.90 -3.16 -23.80
C GLU A 210 -1.58 -4.55 -23.82
N ARG A 211 -1.30 -5.39 -22.83
CA ARG A 211 -1.83 -6.75 -22.77
C ARG A 211 -2.61 -7.00 -21.50
N PRO A 212 -3.76 -7.70 -21.58
CA PRO A 212 -4.48 -8.13 -20.39
C PRO A 212 -3.57 -8.94 -19.46
N GLN A 213 -3.57 -8.59 -18.20
CA GLN A 213 -2.78 -9.24 -17.17
C GLN A 213 -3.63 -10.20 -16.36
N GLU A 214 -3.06 -11.34 -16.01
CA GLU A 214 -3.65 -12.25 -15.06
C GLU A 214 -3.41 -11.71 -13.65
N LEU A 215 -4.49 -11.59 -12.89
CA LEU A 215 -4.44 -11.14 -11.50
C LEU A 215 -4.78 -12.30 -10.56
N PHE A 216 -4.23 -12.21 -9.36
CA PHE A 216 -4.42 -13.23 -8.33
C PHE A 216 -4.93 -12.58 -7.05
N THR A 217 -5.66 -13.34 -6.25
CA THR A 217 -6.05 -12.98 -4.90
C THR A 217 -5.57 -14.02 -3.90
N ILE A 218 -5.55 -13.67 -2.63
CA ILE A 218 -5.21 -14.62 -1.57
C ILE A 218 -6.45 -15.48 -1.30
N ASP A 219 -6.31 -16.81 -1.44
CA ASP A 219 -7.36 -17.75 -1.03
C ASP A 219 -7.47 -17.73 0.49
N ARG A 220 -8.46 -17.01 0.97
CA ARG A 220 -8.85 -16.99 2.38
C ARG A 220 -9.92 -18.03 2.53
N PHE A 221 -9.56 -19.21 2.99
CA PHE A 221 -10.56 -20.19 3.41
C PHE A 221 -11.52 -19.50 4.36
N ASP A 222 -12.71 -19.15 3.85
CA ASP A 222 -13.83 -18.77 4.68
C ASP A 222 -14.38 -20.08 5.29
N PRO A 223 -14.28 -20.27 6.62
CA PRO A 223 -14.83 -21.48 7.25
C PRO A 223 -16.37 -21.51 7.25
N ASP A 224 -17.05 -20.49 6.70
CA ASP A 224 -18.49 -20.45 6.56
C ASP A 224 -18.94 -20.84 5.12
N PRO A 225 -19.37 -22.11 4.86
CA PRO A 225 -19.83 -22.55 3.55
C PRO A 225 -21.18 -21.94 3.11
N GLY A 226 -21.75 -21.01 3.90
CA GLY A 226 -23.07 -20.43 3.66
C GLY A 226 -23.10 -19.17 2.80
N SER A 227 -21.97 -18.54 2.50
CA SER A 227 -21.92 -17.22 1.81
C SER A 227 -21.80 -17.30 0.27
N ARG A 228 -21.69 -18.48 -0.32
CA ARG A 228 -21.75 -18.63 -1.78
C ARG A 228 -23.21 -18.74 -2.24
N LYS A 229 -23.91 -17.62 -2.31
CA LYS A 229 -25.14 -17.51 -3.10
C LYS A 229 -24.86 -16.61 -4.31
N HIS A 230 -24.90 -17.25 -5.44
CA HIS A 230 -25.14 -16.88 -6.85
C HIS A 230 -25.15 -15.40 -7.22
#